data_9c3583c24a555c4cf45cdd7d12aa047a
#
_entry.id   9c3583c24a555c4cf45cdd7d12aa047a
#
_cell.length_a   1.000
_cell.length_b   1.000
_cell.length_c   1.000
_cell.angle_alpha   90.00
_cell.angle_beta   90.00
_cell.angle_gamma   90.00
#
_symmetry.space_group_name_H-M   'P 1'
#
loop_
_entity.id
_entity.type
_entity.pdbx_description
1 polymer ?
#
loop_
_entity_poly.entity_id
_entity_poly.type
_entity_poly.pdbx_seq_one_letter_code
_entity_poly.pdbx_strand_id
1 'polypeptide(L)'
;MDKKTIIWKVVCSLLIIAAAVLLLSGVLNGNTMYHLGNRGELGPLTRSDIQYLTVEAPAASSKDGTVNAADWESVFPYIAKSMKANAENDKVVDYLTQDPYLVNLYEGYGFARDYGSARGHEFCLTDVGKTERPHPMANCLTCKTPNFAKLVNDDGVQAYKYTFDEAMERMEESVSCYTCHGNDAGNKGQITITHSYVNKALGANAESISPSTLSCGQCHIEYYFTVADAETMMPYDSMEAMTPEAILAYYDSIQNKDGELGFYDWIQPSTGAHMLKAQHPEMETYLSGKHAAMGMSCADCHMPIVQEEDGTIYHSHFIDSPLKDDTLLSTCVQCHGDTDMVEMVRKLQDRITARETEIGNKLSAFKDGLADAVKAAEEGAPGAKTEDELNAIRKLYREAQWFFDFDYVENAEGAHNSELATRCLDTAERKIADGMALLGIEN
;
A
#
# COMPACT_ATOMS: atom_id res chain seq x y z
N MET A 1 26.47 17.42 -51.21
CA MET A 1 25.27 16.77 -50.67
C MET A 1 24.16 16.99 -51.68
N ASP A 2 23.52 15.90 -52.15
CA ASP A 2 22.45 15.96 -53.15
C ASP A 2 21.20 16.65 -52.57
N LYS A 3 20.49 17.45 -53.43
CA LYS A 3 19.26 18.15 -53.01
C LYS A 3 18.21 17.24 -52.38
N LYS A 4 18.12 15.98 -52.83
CA LYS A 4 17.22 14.98 -52.22
C LYS A 4 17.59 14.65 -50.75
N THR A 5 18.86 14.53 -50.44
CA THR A 5 19.36 14.26 -49.10
C THR A 5 19.08 15.43 -48.10
N ILE A 6 19.15 16.67 -48.63
CA ILE A 6 18.80 17.87 -47.84
C ILE A 6 17.30 17.91 -47.55
N ILE A 7 16.46 17.66 -48.56
CA ILE A 7 15.00 17.64 -48.42
C ILE A 7 14.61 16.55 -47.41
N TRP A 8 15.15 15.34 -47.50
CA TRP A 8 14.85 14.26 -46.56
C TRP A 8 15.25 14.60 -45.10
N LYS A 9 16.40 15.22 -44.91
CA LYS A 9 16.84 15.65 -43.58
C LYS A 9 15.90 16.72 -42.96
N VAL A 10 15.45 17.68 -43.79
CA VAL A 10 14.51 18.71 -43.37
C VAL A 10 13.14 18.09 -43.04
N VAL A 11 12.63 17.17 -43.85
CA VAL A 11 11.35 16.49 -43.58
C VAL A 11 11.42 15.64 -42.30
N CYS A 12 12.51 14.85 -42.12
CA CYS A 12 12.70 14.08 -40.91
C CYS A 12 12.81 14.97 -39.65
N SER A 13 13.55 16.10 -39.76
CA SER A 13 13.63 17.06 -38.62
C SER A 13 12.28 17.70 -38.29
N LEU A 14 11.47 18.04 -39.30
CA LEU A 14 10.14 18.58 -39.08
C LEU A 14 9.18 17.54 -38.46
N LEU A 15 9.28 16.28 -38.86
CA LEU A 15 8.49 15.19 -38.25
C LEU A 15 8.90 14.91 -36.82
N ILE A 16 10.20 14.96 -36.47
CA ILE A 16 10.70 14.82 -35.12
C ILE A 16 10.24 15.99 -34.24
N ILE A 17 10.29 17.24 -34.80
CA ILE A 17 9.79 18.41 -34.07
C ILE A 17 8.26 18.32 -33.87
N ALA A 18 7.51 17.90 -34.88
CA ALA A 18 6.07 17.70 -34.76
C ALA A 18 5.72 16.60 -33.74
N ALA A 19 6.45 15.49 -33.72
CA ALA A 19 6.30 14.42 -32.72
C ALA A 19 6.68 14.90 -31.31
N ALA A 20 7.75 15.69 -31.18
CA ALA A 20 8.15 16.27 -29.89
C ALA A 20 7.13 17.33 -29.39
N VAL A 21 6.57 18.13 -30.29
CA VAL A 21 5.49 19.09 -29.93
C VAL A 21 4.22 18.35 -29.53
N LEU A 22 3.86 17.25 -30.18
CA LEU A 22 2.72 16.41 -29.82
C LEU A 22 2.96 15.70 -28.47
N LEU A 23 4.19 15.20 -28.21
CA LEU A 23 4.56 14.63 -26.92
C LEU A 23 4.59 15.70 -25.80
N LEU A 24 5.16 16.86 -26.06
CA LEU A 24 5.19 17.98 -25.09
C LEU A 24 3.78 18.56 -24.84
N SER A 25 2.93 18.66 -25.85
CA SER A 25 1.54 19.07 -25.64
C SER A 25 0.72 18.01 -24.90
N GLY A 26 1.01 16.73 -25.09
CA GLY A 26 0.43 15.63 -24.31
C GLY A 26 0.91 15.63 -22.85
N VAL A 27 2.21 15.94 -22.62
CA VAL A 27 2.77 16.04 -21.27
C VAL A 27 2.35 17.32 -20.54
N LEU A 28 2.20 18.45 -21.27
CA LEU A 28 1.72 19.73 -20.69
C LEU A 28 0.21 19.80 -20.49
N ASN A 29 -0.55 18.96 -21.24
CA ASN A 29 -1.98 18.79 -21.05
C ASN A 29 -2.26 17.40 -20.48
N GLY A 30 -1.75 17.10 -19.29
CA GLY A 30 -2.00 15.83 -18.57
C GLY A 30 -3.49 15.45 -18.39
N ASN A 31 -4.40 16.34 -18.81
CA ASN A 31 -5.83 16.11 -18.90
C ASN A 31 -6.33 15.60 -20.28
N THR A 32 -5.47 15.50 -21.29
CA THR A 32 -5.96 15.26 -22.67
C THR A 32 -6.01 13.77 -23.07
N MET A 33 -5.43 12.87 -22.29
CA MET A 33 -5.49 11.43 -22.58
C MET A 33 -6.79 10.73 -22.13
N TYR A 34 -7.62 11.40 -21.33
CA TYR A 34 -8.85 10.81 -20.77
C TYR A 34 -10.14 11.11 -21.56
N HIS A 35 -10.05 11.63 -22.79
CA HIS A 35 -11.22 12.15 -23.53
C HIS A 35 -11.78 11.23 -24.63
N LEU A 36 -11.50 9.94 -24.64
CA LEU A 36 -11.95 9.07 -25.73
C LEU A 36 -12.74 7.84 -25.25
N GLY A 37 -13.87 8.00 -24.64
CA GLY A 37 -14.72 6.89 -24.27
C GLY A 37 -16.22 7.20 -24.27
N ASN A 38 -16.99 6.24 -24.69
CA ASN A 38 -18.38 6.24 -25.08
C ASN A 38 -19.38 6.70 -24.00
N ARG A 39 -19.73 7.98 -24.03
CA ARG A 39 -21.03 8.48 -23.58
C ARG A 39 -21.83 8.96 -24.78
N GLY A 40 -22.26 8.12 -25.67
CA GLY A 40 -22.93 8.62 -26.85
C GLY A 40 -22.14 9.78 -27.49
N GLU A 41 -22.68 11.01 -27.53
CA GLU A 41 -22.03 12.22 -28.05
C GLU A 41 -21.15 12.96 -27.02
N LEU A 42 -21.17 12.58 -25.71
CA LEU A 42 -20.39 13.19 -24.61
C LEU A 42 -19.35 12.16 -24.14
N GLY A 43 -18.07 12.50 -24.19
CA GLY A 43 -16.97 11.67 -23.68
C GLY A 43 -17.11 11.29 -22.18
N PRO A 44 -16.19 10.46 -21.61
CA PRO A 44 -16.22 10.14 -20.19
C PRO A 44 -16.03 11.39 -19.33
N LEU A 45 -16.61 11.36 -18.12
CA LEU A 45 -16.40 12.41 -17.13
C LEU A 45 -14.92 12.51 -16.75
N THR A 46 -14.48 13.74 -16.54
CA THR A 46 -13.12 14.06 -16.14
C THR A 46 -13.13 14.95 -14.91
N ARG A 47 -11.98 15.12 -14.27
CA ARG A 47 -11.82 16.04 -13.13
C ARG A 47 -12.24 17.48 -13.48
N SER A 48 -12.13 17.89 -14.74
CA SER A 48 -12.57 19.23 -15.19
C SER A 48 -14.08 19.40 -15.19
N ASP A 49 -14.85 18.32 -15.17
CA ASP A 49 -16.31 18.37 -15.13
C ASP A 49 -16.84 18.56 -13.69
N ILE A 50 -15.98 18.36 -12.67
CA ILE A 50 -16.34 18.51 -11.27
C ILE A 50 -16.41 20.01 -10.91
N GLN A 51 -17.53 20.41 -10.33
CA GLN A 51 -17.67 21.75 -9.76
C GLN A 51 -17.18 21.76 -8.31
N TYR A 52 -15.88 21.99 -8.14
CA TYR A 52 -15.28 22.10 -6.81
C TYR A 52 -15.78 23.34 -6.06
N LEU A 53 -16.40 23.13 -4.92
CA LEU A 53 -16.93 24.21 -4.07
C LEU A 53 -15.82 24.83 -3.21
N THR A 54 -15.98 26.12 -2.91
CA THR A 54 -15.26 26.80 -1.84
C THR A 54 -16.27 27.22 -0.80
N VAL A 55 -16.30 26.53 0.32
CA VAL A 55 -17.23 26.76 1.43
C VAL A 55 -16.46 26.75 2.75
N GLU A 56 -16.93 27.52 3.70
CA GLU A 56 -16.39 27.50 5.06
C GLU A 56 -16.66 26.15 5.72
N ALA A 57 -15.71 25.67 6.48
CA ALA A 57 -15.87 24.43 7.23
C ALA A 57 -17.03 24.54 8.23
N PRO A 58 -17.86 23.51 8.35
CA PRO A 58 -18.87 23.45 9.40
C PRO A 58 -18.22 23.52 10.79
N ALA A 59 -19.01 23.88 11.79
CA ALA A 59 -18.55 23.78 13.18
C ALA A 59 -18.26 22.32 13.51
N ALA A 60 -17.05 22.04 14.03
CA ALA A 60 -16.66 20.71 14.43
C ALA A 60 -17.54 20.20 15.57
N SER A 61 -18.11 19.01 15.43
CA SER A 61 -18.85 18.33 16.48
C SER A 61 -17.97 17.48 17.39
N SER A 62 -16.76 17.11 16.92
CA SER A 62 -15.80 16.32 17.67
C SER A 62 -15.22 17.05 18.88
N LYS A 63 -14.72 16.29 19.86
CA LYS A 63 -14.07 16.85 21.06
C LYS A 63 -12.68 17.42 20.80
N ASP A 64 -11.99 16.95 19.75
CA ASP A 64 -10.63 17.35 19.41
C ASP A 64 -10.56 18.45 18.33
N GLY A 65 -11.74 18.91 17.85
CA GLY A 65 -11.85 19.96 16.84
C GLY A 65 -11.70 19.47 15.40
N THR A 66 -11.67 18.17 15.15
CA THR A 66 -11.82 17.62 13.79
C THR A 66 -13.25 17.81 13.30
N VAL A 67 -13.44 18.21 12.03
CA VAL A 67 -14.76 18.26 11.42
C VAL A 67 -15.11 16.86 10.96
N ASN A 68 -16.03 16.21 11.64
CA ASN A 68 -16.45 14.84 11.36
C ASN A 68 -17.16 14.71 10.02
N ALA A 69 -17.17 13.51 9.46
CA ALA A 69 -17.89 13.24 8.20
C ALA A 69 -19.38 13.65 8.27
N ALA A 70 -20.02 13.46 9.42
CA ALA A 70 -21.41 13.86 9.66
C ALA A 70 -21.63 15.38 9.58
N ASP A 71 -20.64 16.19 9.97
CA ASP A 71 -20.72 17.65 9.92
C ASP A 71 -20.73 18.13 8.46
N TRP A 72 -20.05 17.43 7.56
CA TRP A 72 -19.97 17.72 6.13
C TRP A 72 -21.19 17.25 5.33
N GLU A 73 -22.06 16.38 5.88
CA GLU A 73 -23.16 15.73 5.14
C GLU A 73 -24.12 16.74 4.50
N SER A 74 -24.40 17.85 5.18
CA SER A 74 -25.28 18.90 4.63
C SER A 74 -24.65 19.71 3.48
N VAL A 75 -23.32 19.74 3.42
CA VAL A 75 -22.56 20.45 2.36
C VAL A 75 -22.30 19.54 1.17
N PHE A 76 -21.95 18.29 1.42
CA PHE A 76 -21.57 17.28 0.43
C PHE A 76 -22.41 16.01 0.53
N PRO A 77 -23.74 16.07 0.32
CA PRO A 77 -24.63 14.92 0.60
C PRO A 77 -24.29 13.67 -0.23
N TYR A 78 -23.92 13.83 -1.49
CA TYR A 78 -23.58 12.71 -2.37
C TYR A 78 -22.23 12.09 -2.03
N ILE A 79 -21.24 12.90 -1.69
CA ILE A 79 -19.93 12.44 -1.23
C ILE A 79 -20.09 11.67 0.10
N ALA A 80 -20.81 12.23 1.06
CA ALA A 80 -21.10 11.59 2.34
C ALA A 80 -21.85 10.26 2.15
N LYS A 81 -22.81 10.20 1.24
CA LYS A 81 -23.53 8.97 0.88
C LYS A 81 -22.57 7.92 0.31
N SER A 82 -21.72 8.29 -0.65
CA SER A 82 -20.77 7.34 -1.25
C SER A 82 -19.69 6.88 -0.25
N MET A 83 -19.29 7.74 0.68
CA MET A 83 -18.37 7.35 1.76
C MET A 83 -19.00 6.34 2.72
N LYS A 84 -20.26 6.56 3.15
CA LYS A 84 -21.01 5.61 3.98
C LYS A 84 -21.20 4.25 3.29
N ALA A 85 -21.26 4.20 1.96
CA ALA A 85 -21.38 2.96 1.19
C ALA A 85 -20.16 2.04 1.34
N ASN A 86 -19.01 2.51 1.87
CA ASN A 86 -17.89 1.62 2.23
C ASN A 86 -18.30 0.54 3.24
N ALA A 87 -19.41 0.71 3.97
CA ALA A 87 -20.00 -0.31 4.82
C ALA A 87 -20.52 -1.54 4.04
N GLU A 88 -20.68 -1.46 2.72
CA GLU A 88 -21.05 -2.60 1.87
C GLU A 88 -19.89 -3.60 1.70
N ASN A 89 -18.65 -3.16 1.92
CA ASN A 89 -17.47 -3.99 1.92
C ASN A 89 -17.25 -4.65 3.30
N ASP A 90 -18.17 -5.52 3.72
CA ASP A 90 -18.24 -6.11 5.05
C ASP A 90 -17.63 -7.53 5.17
N LYS A 91 -17.16 -8.10 4.05
CA LYS A 91 -16.62 -9.45 4.04
C LYS A 91 -15.18 -9.50 4.52
N VAL A 92 -14.89 -10.49 5.34
CA VAL A 92 -13.54 -10.83 5.80
C VAL A 92 -13.17 -12.19 5.24
N VAL A 93 -11.96 -12.29 4.69
CA VAL A 93 -11.28 -13.55 4.37
C VAL A 93 -10.31 -13.85 5.49
N ASP A 94 -10.39 -15.02 6.08
CA ASP A 94 -9.40 -15.50 7.05
C ASP A 94 -8.21 -16.10 6.28
N TYR A 95 -7.12 -15.34 6.20
CA TYR A 95 -5.92 -15.75 5.50
C TYR A 95 -5.23 -16.96 6.15
N LEU A 96 -5.35 -17.16 7.47
CA LEU A 96 -4.77 -18.33 8.13
C LEU A 96 -5.49 -19.63 7.75
N THR A 97 -6.78 -19.54 7.43
CA THR A 97 -7.55 -20.66 6.90
C THR A 97 -7.32 -20.85 5.39
N GLN A 98 -7.25 -19.75 4.62
CA GLN A 98 -7.02 -19.79 3.18
C GLN A 98 -5.62 -20.32 2.85
N ASP A 99 -4.60 -19.83 3.55
CA ASP A 99 -3.18 -20.06 3.33
C ASP A 99 -2.50 -20.59 4.61
N PRO A 100 -2.73 -21.87 4.97
CA PRO A 100 -2.31 -22.41 6.27
C PRO A 100 -0.80 -22.36 6.54
N TYR A 101 0.05 -22.25 5.50
CA TYR A 101 1.50 -22.06 5.66
C TYR A 101 1.84 -20.78 6.43
N LEU A 102 0.95 -19.75 6.41
CA LEU A 102 1.16 -18.50 7.15
C LEU A 102 1.25 -18.72 8.66
N VAL A 103 0.48 -19.66 9.21
CA VAL A 103 0.56 -20.00 10.64
C VAL A 103 1.98 -20.45 11.00
N ASN A 104 2.62 -21.21 10.12
CA ASN A 104 3.99 -21.65 10.30
C ASN A 104 4.99 -20.49 10.13
N LEU A 105 4.82 -19.67 9.09
CA LEU A 105 5.71 -18.55 8.79
C LEU A 105 5.68 -17.46 9.88
N TYR A 106 4.51 -17.19 10.45
CA TYR A 106 4.34 -16.18 11.51
C TYR A 106 4.37 -16.77 12.93
N GLU A 107 4.95 -17.98 13.11
CA GLU A 107 5.10 -18.60 14.43
C GLU A 107 5.73 -17.61 15.43
N GLY A 108 5.04 -17.40 16.56
CA GLY A 108 5.47 -16.47 17.62
C GLY A 108 5.10 -15.00 17.38
N TYR A 109 4.58 -14.65 16.22
CA TYR A 109 4.12 -13.33 15.88
C TYR A 109 2.59 -13.22 16.00
N GLY A 110 2.08 -12.02 16.28
CA GLY A 110 0.63 -11.80 16.46
C GLY A 110 -0.22 -12.23 15.28
N PHE A 111 0.30 -12.11 14.07
CA PHE A 111 -0.38 -12.51 12.83
C PHE A 111 -0.65 -14.04 12.73
N ALA A 112 0.04 -14.85 13.49
CA ALA A 112 -0.30 -16.28 13.59
C ALA A 112 -1.59 -16.56 14.38
N ARG A 113 -2.15 -15.55 15.04
CA ARG A 113 -3.38 -15.69 15.85
C ARG A 113 -4.62 -15.16 15.14
N ASP A 114 -4.46 -14.08 14.39
CA ASP A 114 -5.56 -13.36 13.76
C ASP A 114 -5.02 -12.59 12.56
N TYR A 115 -5.32 -13.06 11.34
CA TYR A 115 -4.91 -12.41 10.11
C TYR A 115 -6.00 -12.56 9.05
N GLY A 116 -6.81 -11.54 8.92
CA GLY A 116 -7.89 -11.46 7.93
C GLY A 116 -7.75 -10.27 7.00
N SER A 117 -8.45 -10.33 5.87
CA SER A 117 -8.54 -9.20 4.95
C SER A 117 -9.20 -8.00 5.63
N ALA A 118 -8.75 -6.80 5.28
CA ALA A 118 -9.42 -5.58 5.72
C ALA A 118 -10.81 -5.47 5.08
N ARG A 119 -11.74 -4.91 5.83
CA ARG A 119 -13.05 -4.47 5.33
C ARG A 119 -12.96 -3.02 4.85
N GLY A 120 -14.05 -2.48 4.31
CA GLY A 120 -14.12 -1.08 3.91
C GLY A 120 -13.74 -0.11 5.04
N HIS A 121 -13.34 1.09 4.68
CA HIS A 121 -12.81 2.12 5.60
C HIS A 121 -13.73 2.43 6.80
N GLU A 122 -15.03 2.22 6.65
CA GLU A 122 -16.03 2.36 7.73
C GLU A 122 -15.72 1.48 8.94
N PHE A 123 -15.08 0.33 8.72
CA PHE A 123 -14.81 -0.66 9.77
C PHE A 123 -13.43 -0.53 10.43
N CYS A 124 -12.54 0.33 9.93
CA CYS A 124 -11.15 0.38 10.36
C CYS A 124 -10.97 0.49 11.88
N LEU A 125 -11.72 1.39 12.51
CA LEU A 125 -11.64 1.64 13.94
C LEU A 125 -12.25 0.49 14.76
N THR A 126 -13.39 -0.05 14.31
CA THR A 126 -14.08 -1.14 15.04
C THR A 126 -13.32 -2.46 14.92
N ASP A 127 -12.66 -2.71 13.80
CA ASP A 127 -11.98 -3.99 13.57
C ASP A 127 -10.64 -4.05 14.31
N VAL A 128 -9.89 -2.95 14.36
CA VAL A 128 -8.65 -2.93 15.16
C VAL A 128 -8.92 -3.17 16.65
N GLY A 129 -10.09 -2.76 17.16
CA GLY A 129 -10.51 -3.02 18.54
C GLY A 129 -10.93 -4.47 18.81
N LYS A 130 -11.14 -5.29 17.77
CA LYS A 130 -11.64 -6.68 17.91
C LYS A 130 -10.56 -7.73 17.63
N THR A 131 -9.40 -7.33 17.11
CA THR A 131 -8.34 -8.27 16.76
C THR A 131 -7.82 -9.04 17.97
N GLU A 132 -7.52 -10.33 17.79
CA GLU A 132 -6.86 -11.18 18.81
C GLU A 132 -5.34 -10.95 18.85
N ARG A 133 -4.79 -10.14 17.94
CA ARG A 133 -3.38 -9.75 17.94
C ARG A 133 -3.08 -8.85 19.15
N PRO A 134 -1.91 -9.00 19.78
CA PRO A 134 -1.48 -8.07 20.82
C PRO A 134 -1.40 -6.63 20.29
N HIS A 135 -2.08 -5.69 20.94
CA HIS A 135 -2.06 -4.27 20.60
C HIS A 135 -1.95 -3.41 21.87
N PRO A 136 -0.80 -3.47 22.57
CA PRO A 136 -0.65 -2.81 23.86
C PRO A 136 -0.56 -1.29 23.78
N MET A 137 -0.21 -0.73 22.62
CA MET A 137 0.10 0.68 22.41
C MET A 137 -0.84 1.32 21.38
N ALA A 138 -0.96 2.64 21.47
CA ALA A 138 -1.84 3.43 20.62
C ALA A 138 -1.42 3.47 19.13
N ASN A 139 -0.19 3.09 18.79
CA ASN A 139 0.31 3.08 17.42
C ASN A 139 -0.54 2.22 16.47
N CYS A 140 -1.25 1.21 16.96
CA CYS A 140 -2.22 0.44 16.15
C CYS A 140 -3.37 1.29 15.59
N LEU A 141 -3.61 2.49 16.12
CA LEU A 141 -4.66 3.42 15.67
C LEU A 141 -4.20 4.33 14.53
N THR A 142 -2.92 4.36 14.18
CA THR A 142 -2.33 5.32 13.22
C THR A 142 -3.11 5.41 11.91
N CYS A 143 -3.44 4.29 11.29
CA CYS A 143 -4.14 4.21 9.99
C CYS A 143 -5.63 3.87 10.14
N LYS A 144 -6.26 4.11 11.29
CA LYS A 144 -7.61 3.65 11.60
C LYS A 144 -8.62 4.78 11.84
N THR A 145 -8.14 5.96 12.17
CA THR A 145 -8.97 7.08 12.60
C THR A 145 -8.27 8.42 12.43
N PRO A 146 -8.98 9.46 11.97
CA PRO A 146 -8.42 10.82 11.89
C PRO A 146 -8.08 11.41 13.27
N ASN A 147 -8.81 11.00 14.32
CA ASN A 147 -8.58 11.51 15.68
C ASN A 147 -7.19 11.15 16.19
N PHE A 148 -6.62 9.98 15.82
CA PHE A 148 -5.26 9.65 16.22
C PHE A 148 -4.22 10.48 15.45
N ALA A 149 -4.42 10.74 14.15
CA ALA A 149 -3.56 11.65 13.40
C ALA A 149 -3.58 13.06 14.02
N LYS A 150 -4.78 13.55 14.42
CA LYS A 150 -4.93 14.83 15.14
C LYS A 150 -4.20 14.80 16.48
N LEU A 151 -4.37 13.74 17.28
CA LEU A 151 -3.69 13.57 18.56
C LEU A 151 -2.16 13.59 18.41
N VAL A 152 -1.62 12.92 17.37
CA VAL A 152 -0.18 12.96 17.07
C VAL A 152 0.28 14.36 16.67
N ASN A 153 -0.52 15.08 15.89
CA ASN A 153 -0.18 16.46 15.50
C ASN A 153 -0.21 17.43 16.69
N ASP A 154 -1.06 17.20 17.69
CA ASP A 154 -1.18 18.04 18.89
C ASP A 154 -0.14 17.68 19.96
N ASP A 155 0.02 16.40 20.29
CA ASP A 155 0.83 15.90 21.40
C ASP A 155 2.19 15.33 20.96
N GLY A 156 2.44 15.24 19.67
CA GLY A 156 3.67 14.67 19.12
C GLY A 156 3.87 13.22 19.50
N VAL A 157 5.10 12.86 19.81
CA VAL A 157 5.51 11.48 20.17
C VAL A 157 4.76 10.95 21.41
N GLN A 158 4.26 11.85 22.28
CA GLN A 158 3.52 11.44 23.47
C GLN A 158 2.23 10.69 23.12
N ALA A 159 1.61 10.96 21.96
CA ALA A 159 0.43 10.25 21.49
C ALA A 159 0.66 8.73 21.36
N TYR A 160 1.83 8.30 20.96
CA TYR A 160 2.19 6.89 20.81
C TYR A 160 2.44 6.17 22.14
N LYS A 161 2.59 6.91 23.24
CA LYS A 161 2.86 6.36 24.60
C LYS A 161 1.61 6.04 25.40
N TYR A 162 0.43 6.43 24.89
CA TYR A 162 -0.82 5.95 25.46
C TYR A 162 -0.95 4.44 25.24
N THR A 163 -1.64 3.77 26.16
CA THR A 163 -2.14 2.43 25.89
C THR A 163 -3.20 2.48 24.80
N PHE A 164 -3.44 1.35 24.15
CA PHE A 164 -4.50 1.26 23.14
C PHE A 164 -5.85 1.71 23.69
N ASP A 165 -6.24 1.24 24.89
CA ASP A 165 -7.53 1.56 25.49
C ASP A 165 -7.67 3.05 25.84
N GLU A 166 -6.62 3.67 26.44
CA GLU A 166 -6.62 5.11 26.74
C GLU A 166 -6.76 5.98 25.47
N ALA A 167 -6.11 5.58 24.39
CA ALA A 167 -6.24 6.29 23.13
C ALA A 167 -7.61 6.05 22.48
N MET A 168 -8.10 4.81 22.51
CA MET A 168 -9.37 4.41 21.91
C MET A 168 -10.57 5.18 22.48
N GLU A 169 -10.54 5.55 23.77
CA GLU A 169 -11.57 6.41 24.41
C GLU A 169 -11.70 7.81 23.78
N ARG A 170 -10.69 8.23 22.99
CA ARG A 170 -10.64 9.54 22.32
C ARG A 170 -10.98 9.47 20.84
N MET A 171 -11.12 8.26 20.28
CA MET A 171 -11.41 8.06 18.86
C MET A 171 -12.92 8.11 18.65
N GLU A 172 -13.38 8.86 17.67
CA GLU A 172 -14.81 9.13 17.43
C GLU A 172 -15.31 8.54 16.11
N GLU A 173 -14.45 8.45 15.10
CA GLU A 173 -14.83 7.92 13.78
C GLU A 173 -13.70 7.12 13.12
N SER A 174 -14.06 6.26 12.18
CA SER A 174 -13.14 5.58 11.28
C SER A 174 -12.53 6.55 10.28
N VAL A 175 -11.77 6.05 9.28
CA VAL A 175 -11.25 6.87 8.17
C VAL A 175 -12.37 7.72 7.56
N SER A 176 -12.16 9.04 7.52
CA SER A 176 -13.20 10.02 7.14
C SER A 176 -12.63 11.20 6.37
N CYS A 177 -13.43 12.25 6.16
CA CYS A 177 -13.05 13.46 5.44
C CYS A 177 -11.73 14.05 5.96
N TYR A 178 -11.57 14.15 7.27
CA TYR A 178 -10.38 14.72 7.89
C TYR A 178 -9.10 13.97 7.54
N THR A 179 -9.16 12.66 7.36
CA THR A 179 -7.98 11.84 7.04
C THR A 179 -7.24 12.34 5.79
N CYS A 180 -7.98 12.78 4.76
CA CYS A 180 -7.42 13.20 3.48
C CYS A 180 -7.47 14.71 3.25
N HIS A 181 -8.33 15.44 3.96
CA HIS A 181 -8.59 16.86 3.72
C HIS A 181 -8.29 17.75 4.93
N GLY A 182 -7.99 17.18 6.11
CA GLY A 182 -8.00 17.96 7.33
C GLY A 182 -9.39 18.58 7.55
N ASN A 183 -9.43 19.81 8.04
CA ASN A 183 -10.68 20.58 8.14
C ASN A 183 -11.01 21.38 6.86
N ASP A 184 -10.27 21.17 5.76
CA ASP A 184 -10.32 21.98 4.55
C ASP A 184 -11.04 21.31 3.35
N ALA A 185 -11.85 20.27 3.59
CA ALA A 185 -12.62 19.59 2.54
C ALA A 185 -13.46 20.56 1.69
N GLY A 186 -13.92 21.66 2.30
CA GLY A 186 -14.66 22.73 1.63
C GLY A 186 -13.80 23.63 0.74
N ASN A 187 -12.49 23.54 0.76
CA ASN A 187 -11.59 24.33 -0.09
C ASN A 187 -11.26 23.59 -1.38
N LYS A 188 -12.23 23.49 -2.28
CA LYS A 188 -12.10 22.83 -3.60
C LYS A 188 -11.59 21.37 -3.51
N GLY A 189 -11.95 20.67 -2.43
CA GLY A 189 -11.48 19.31 -2.21
C GLY A 189 -9.96 19.21 -2.04
N GLN A 190 -9.32 20.23 -1.47
CA GLN A 190 -7.87 20.24 -1.25
C GLN A 190 -7.44 19.02 -0.43
N ILE A 191 -6.41 18.35 -0.90
CA ILE A 191 -5.75 17.26 -0.16
C ILE A 191 -4.80 17.86 0.87
N THR A 192 -4.90 17.35 2.09
CA THR A 192 -4.02 17.65 3.22
C THR A 192 -3.43 16.35 3.76
N ILE A 193 -2.11 16.25 3.82
CA ILE A 193 -1.45 15.10 4.43
C ILE A 193 -1.47 15.28 5.94
N THR A 194 -2.34 14.56 6.61
CA THR A 194 -2.62 14.71 8.05
C THR A 194 -1.66 13.91 8.94
N HIS A 195 -1.03 12.88 8.41
CA HIS A 195 -0.08 12.04 9.13
C HIS A 195 1.33 12.65 9.07
N SER A 196 1.80 13.19 10.20
CA SER A 196 3.06 13.91 10.30
C SER A 196 4.30 13.08 9.95
N TYR A 197 4.27 11.76 10.15
CA TYR A 197 5.39 10.89 9.79
C TYR A 197 5.69 10.87 8.29
N VAL A 198 4.68 11.08 7.43
CA VAL A 198 4.87 11.18 5.97
C VAL A 198 5.73 12.39 5.63
N ASN A 199 5.36 13.56 6.17
CA ASN A 199 6.13 14.79 5.97
C ASN A 199 7.52 14.71 6.62
N LYS A 200 7.64 14.01 7.76
CA LYS A 200 8.91 13.78 8.44
C LYS A 200 9.86 12.91 7.60
N ALA A 201 9.34 11.88 6.93
CA ALA A 201 10.14 10.99 6.10
C ALA A 201 10.50 11.61 4.75
N LEU A 202 9.50 12.07 4.00
CA LEU A 202 9.68 12.50 2.62
C LEU A 202 10.12 13.98 2.48
N GLY A 203 9.74 14.86 3.43
CA GLY A 203 10.06 16.27 3.34
C GLY A 203 9.68 16.87 1.98
N ALA A 204 10.63 17.55 1.32
CA ALA A 204 10.43 18.13 0.00
C ALA A 204 10.22 17.06 -1.11
N ASN A 205 10.65 15.83 -0.90
CA ASN A 205 10.46 14.75 -1.88
C ASN A 205 8.98 14.35 -2.04
N ALA A 206 8.12 14.66 -1.05
CA ALA A 206 6.69 14.48 -1.15
C ALA A 206 6.06 15.23 -2.34
N GLU A 207 6.65 16.35 -2.78
CA GLU A 207 6.18 17.15 -3.93
C GLU A 207 6.28 16.40 -5.27
N SER A 208 7.09 15.35 -5.34
CA SER A 208 7.23 14.49 -6.52
C SER A 208 6.10 13.47 -6.66
N ILE A 209 5.31 13.25 -5.60
CA ILE A 209 4.20 12.31 -5.56
C ILE A 209 2.89 13.09 -5.68
N SER A 210 1.98 12.60 -6.54
CA SER A 210 0.64 13.19 -6.65
C SER A 210 -0.04 13.27 -5.27
N PRO A 211 -0.62 14.42 -4.87
CA PRO A 211 -1.38 14.52 -3.62
C PRO A 211 -2.46 13.45 -3.48
N SER A 212 -3.14 13.08 -4.58
CA SER A 212 -4.15 12.01 -4.59
C SER A 212 -3.57 10.61 -4.34
N THR A 213 -2.31 10.36 -4.74
CA THR A 213 -1.60 9.13 -4.38
C THR A 213 -1.12 9.18 -2.93
N LEU A 214 -0.52 10.31 -2.55
CA LEU A 214 0.04 10.46 -1.21
C LEU A 214 -1.04 10.42 -0.11
N SER A 215 -2.28 10.85 -0.41
CA SER A 215 -3.39 10.75 0.55
C SER A 215 -3.75 9.31 0.91
N CYS A 216 -3.66 8.39 -0.05
CA CYS A 216 -3.80 6.95 0.20
C CYS A 216 -2.53 6.39 0.86
N GLY A 217 -1.37 6.81 0.36
CA GLY A 217 -0.04 6.47 0.87
C GLY A 217 0.27 6.98 2.28
N GLN A 218 -0.62 7.67 2.95
CA GLN A 218 -0.51 7.90 4.39
C GLN A 218 -0.69 6.63 5.22
N CYS A 219 -1.39 5.63 4.68
CA CYS A 219 -1.74 4.39 5.38
C CYS A 219 -1.38 3.14 4.56
N HIS A 220 -1.48 3.22 3.22
CA HIS A 220 -1.15 2.14 2.30
C HIS A 220 0.33 2.22 1.88
N ILE A 221 1.21 1.95 2.85
CA ILE A 221 2.68 2.04 2.74
C ILE A 221 3.36 0.95 3.55
N GLU A 222 4.62 0.70 3.24
CA GLU A 222 5.51 0.00 4.14
C GLU A 222 5.90 0.90 5.31
N TYR A 223 5.75 0.40 6.52
CA TYR A 223 6.07 1.14 7.74
C TYR A 223 6.45 0.19 8.87
N TYR A 224 7.14 0.75 9.86
CA TYR A 224 7.31 0.13 11.17
C TYR A 224 7.24 1.18 12.28
N PHE A 225 7.58 0.78 13.49
CA PHE A 225 7.59 1.65 14.66
C PHE A 225 9.00 1.83 15.18
N THR A 226 9.35 3.06 15.57
CA THR A 226 10.65 3.31 16.19
C THR A 226 10.79 2.55 17.48
N VAL A 227 11.98 1.99 17.73
CA VAL A 227 12.27 1.20 18.94
C VAL A 227 12.14 2.06 20.22
N ALA A 228 12.50 3.34 20.13
CA ALA A 228 12.51 4.24 21.30
C ALA A 228 11.12 4.67 21.76
N ASP A 229 10.24 4.99 20.82
CA ASP A 229 9.00 5.72 21.12
C ASP A 229 7.74 5.07 20.53
N ALA A 230 7.88 3.97 19.82
CA ALA A 230 6.80 3.33 19.06
C ALA A 230 6.13 4.27 18.03
N GLU A 231 6.82 5.34 17.64
CA GLU A 231 6.36 6.28 16.60
C GLU A 231 6.36 5.59 15.24
N THR A 232 5.31 5.78 14.45
CA THR A 232 5.27 5.28 13.06
C THR A 232 6.37 5.91 12.23
N MET A 233 7.14 5.09 11.52
CA MET A 233 8.22 5.50 10.64
C MET A 233 8.11 4.86 9.27
N MET A 234 8.40 5.63 8.21
CA MET A 234 8.62 5.11 6.87
C MET A 234 10.11 4.76 6.70
N PRO A 235 10.44 3.65 6.04
CA PRO A 235 11.82 3.17 5.90
C PRO A 235 12.57 3.79 4.71
N TYR A 236 12.15 4.96 4.24
CA TYR A 236 12.72 5.65 3.09
C TYR A 236 12.43 7.15 3.16
N ASP A 237 13.18 7.94 2.39
CA ASP A 237 13.06 9.40 2.28
C ASP A 237 12.81 9.89 0.84
N SER A 238 12.80 8.99 -0.14
CA SER A 238 12.63 9.31 -1.56
C SER A 238 12.00 8.16 -2.32
N MET A 239 11.47 8.42 -3.52
CA MET A 239 10.88 7.40 -4.39
C MET A 239 11.89 6.33 -4.83
N GLU A 240 13.14 6.72 -5.05
CA GLU A 240 14.21 5.80 -5.45
C GLU A 240 14.52 4.76 -4.36
N ALA A 241 14.25 5.10 -3.10
CA ALA A 241 14.43 4.21 -1.95
C ALA A 241 13.20 3.32 -1.66
N MET A 242 12.09 3.50 -2.39
CA MET A 242 10.86 2.70 -2.26
C MET A 242 10.96 1.34 -2.99
N THR A 243 12.06 0.62 -2.80
CA THR A 243 12.22 -0.72 -3.36
C THR A 243 12.35 -1.75 -2.25
N PRO A 244 11.88 -2.99 -2.44
CA PRO A 244 11.98 -4.01 -1.38
C PRO A 244 13.41 -4.24 -0.91
N GLU A 245 14.41 -4.11 -1.81
CA GLU A 245 15.82 -4.24 -1.50
C GLU A 245 16.33 -3.07 -0.63
N ALA A 246 16.00 -1.83 -0.99
CA ALA A 246 16.44 -0.65 -0.24
C ALA A 246 15.77 -0.56 1.14
N ILE A 247 14.49 -0.92 1.21
CA ILE A 247 13.73 -0.94 2.46
C ILE A 247 14.30 -2.01 3.41
N LEU A 248 14.57 -3.23 2.94
CA LEU A 248 15.20 -4.26 3.75
C LEU A 248 16.59 -3.80 4.24
N ALA A 249 17.39 -3.21 3.35
CA ALA A 249 18.71 -2.68 3.71
C ALA A 249 18.61 -1.55 4.76
N TYR A 250 17.58 -0.70 4.70
CA TYR A 250 17.31 0.29 5.73
C TYR A 250 17.04 -0.38 7.07
N TYR A 251 16.14 -1.38 7.14
CA TYR A 251 15.86 -2.11 8.37
C TYR A 251 17.10 -2.84 8.92
N ASP A 252 17.94 -3.39 8.05
CA ASP A 252 19.19 -4.03 8.46
C ASP A 252 20.24 -3.02 8.99
N SER A 253 20.10 -1.71 8.67
CA SER A 253 21.01 -0.65 9.08
C SER A 253 20.65 0.04 10.39
N ILE A 254 19.42 -0.13 10.89
CA ILE A 254 18.98 0.51 12.13
C ILE A 254 19.16 -0.41 13.34
N GLN A 255 19.31 0.20 14.52
CA GLN A 255 19.44 -0.55 15.76
C GLN A 255 18.12 -1.22 16.16
N ASN A 256 18.23 -2.46 16.60
CA ASN A 256 17.15 -3.21 17.23
C ASN A 256 17.00 -2.84 18.72
N LYS A 257 16.06 -3.49 19.39
CA LYS A 257 15.80 -3.27 20.83
C LYS A 257 16.97 -3.68 21.75
N ASP A 258 17.90 -4.48 21.25
CA ASP A 258 19.07 -4.95 22.00
C ASP A 258 20.29 -4.04 21.76
N GLY A 259 20.15 -3.02 20.89
CA GLY A 259 21.19 -2.04 20.54
C GLY A 259 22.15 -2.50 19.44
N GLU A 260 21.89 -3.66 18.82
CA GLU A 260 22.65 -4.20 17.71
C GLU A 260 22.04 -3.74 16.37
N LEU A 261 22.81 -3.77 15.28
CA LEU A 261 22.28 -3.53 13.94
C LEU A 261 21.40 -4.68 13.47
N GLY A 262 20.36 -4.32 12.71
CA GLY A 262 19.40 -5.26 12.17
C GLY A 262 18.09 -5.23 12.96
N PHE A 263 17.15 -4.37 12.49
CA PHE A 263 15.81 -4.30 13.06
C PHE A 263 15.08 -5.63 12.87
N TYR A 264 14.34 -6.07 13.88
CA TYR A 264 13.40 -7.18 13.81
C TYR A 264 12.16 -6.87 14.64
N ASP A 265 11.03 -7.42 14.22
CA ASP A 265 9.76 -7.29 14.92
C ASP A 265 9.58 -8.42 15.95
N TRP A 266 9.92 -9.66 15.56
CA TRP A 266 9.89 -10.79 16.49
C TRP A 266 11.06 -11.77 16.24
N ILE A 267 11.34 -12.59 17.22
CA ILE A 267 12.22 -13.77 17.09
C ILE A 267 11.34 -14.98 16.91
N GLN A 268 11.52 -15.71 15.81
CA GLN A 268 10.74 -16.91 15.56
C GLN A 268 11.18 -18.05 16.50
N PRO A 269 10.27 -18.62 17.32
CA PRO A 269 10.66 -19.53 18.39
C PRO A 269 11.44 -20.76 17.97
N SER A 270 11.03 -21.42 16.88
CA SER A 270 11.62 -22.69 16.44
C SER A 270 12.94 -22.53 15.69
N THR A 271 13.18 -21.38 15.06
CA THR A 271 14.38 -21.14 14.23
C THR A 271 15.40 -20.22 14.88
N GLY A 272 14.97 -19.39 15.85
CA GLY A 272 15.76 -18.30 16.40
C GLY A 272 16.04 -17.17 15.40
N ALA A 273 15.37 -17.15 14.25
CA ALA A 273 15.55 -16.12 13.24
C ALA A 273 14.92 -14.78 13.69
N HIS A 274 15.64 -13.70 13.46
CA HIS A 274 15.15 -12.34 13.66
C HIS A 274 14.32 -11.92 12.45
N MET A 275 13.00 -11.85 12.62
CA MET A 275 12.03 -11.69 11.53
C MET A 275 11.39 -10.32 11.51
N LEU A 276 11.00 -9.89 10.34
CA LEU A 276 10.09 -8.76 10.11
C LEU A 276 9.14 -9.14 8.97
N LYS A 277 7.97 -8.56 8.98
CA LYS A 277 6.93 -8.75 7.96
C LYS A 277 6.73 -7.44 7.22
N ALA A 278 6.68 -7.46 5.88
CA ALA A 278 6.20 -6.29 5.15
C ALA A 278 4.75 -5.97 5.55
N GLN A 279 4.40 -4.68 5.58
CA GLN A 279 3.10 -4.25 6.11
C GLN A 279 2.07 -4.01 5.01
N HIS A 280 2.15 -2.89 4.28
CA HIS A 280 1.17 -2.47 3.27
C HIS A 280 1.86 -1.72 2.12
N PRO A 281 2.78 -2.34 1.33
CA PRO A 281 3.62 -1.66 0.35
C PRO A 281 2.88 -1.31 -0.96
N GLU A 282 1.60 -0.91 -0.89
CA GLU A 282 0.80 -0.61 -2.06
C GLU A 282 1.30 0.64 -2.79
N MET A 283 1.66 1.71 -2.06
CA MET A 283 2.16 2.94 -2.68
C MET A 283 3.51 2.69 -3.37
N GLU A 284 4.42 1.98 -2.74
CA GLU A 284 5.74 1.61 -3.26
C GLU A 284 5.63 0.76 -4.51
N THR A 285 4.75 -0.24 -4.47
CA THR A 285 4.46 -1.13 -5.60
C THR A 285 3.85 -0.36 -6.75
N TYR A 286 2.85 0.49 -6.47
CA TYR A 286 2.16 1.30 -7.48
C TYR A 286 3.09 2.32 -8.15
N LEU A 287 3.86 3.09 -7.36
CA LEU A 287 4.72 4.16 -7.87
C LEU A 287 5.82 3.65 -8.80
N SER A 288 6.25 2.41 -8.63
CA SER A 288 7.18 1.75 -9.55
C SER A 288 6.51 1.13 -10.79
N GLY A 289 5.18 1.24 -10.91
CA GLY A 289 4.36 0.67 -11.97
C GLY A 289 4.14 1.57 -13.18
N LYS A 290 3.58 0.98 -14.24
CA LYS A 290 3.35 1.65 -15.53
C LYS A 290 2.30 2.76 -15.44
N HIS A 291 1.22 2.56 -14.67
CA HIS A 291 0.15 3.54 -14.53
C HIS A 291 0.63 4.81 -13.79
N ALA A 292 1.44 4.64 -12.75
CA ALA A 292 2.08 5.78 -12.08
C ALA A 292 3.02 6.54 -13.02
N ALA A 293 3.81 5.83 -13.84
CA ALA A 293 4.68 6.45 -14.84
C ALA A 293 3.92 7.24 -15.93
N MET A 294 2.64 6.93 -16.15
CA MET A 294 1.74 7.69 -17.02
C MET A 294 1.05 8.86 -16.30
N GLY A 295 1.34 9.09 -15.02
CA GLY A 295 0.78 10.18 -14.22
C GLY A 295 -0.59 9.90 -13.62
N MET A 296 -1.05 8.65 -13.60
CA MET A 296 -2.26 8.25 -12.89
C MET A 296 -2.03 8.25 -11.38
N SER A 297 -3.08 8.42 -10.61
CA SER A 297 -3.09 8.34 -9.16
C SER A 297 -4.00 7.22 -8.66
N CYS A 298 -3.90 6.86 -7.39
CA CYS A 298 -4.78 5.88 -6.77
C CYS A 298 -6.26 6.25 -6.96
N ALA A 299 -6.60 7.53 -6.81
CA ALA A 299 -7.96 8.01 -6.98
C ALA A 299 -8.52 7.84 -8.41
N ASP A 300 -7.66 7.81 -9.44
CA ASP A 300 -8.12 7.62 -10.82
C ASP A 300 -8.68 6.20 -11.07
N CYS A 301 -8.26 5.22 -10.24
CA CYS A 301 -8.73 3.84 -10.34
C CYS A 301 -9.69 3.45 -9.20
N HIS A 302 -9.62 4.09 -8.03
CA HIS A 302 -10.40 3.70 -6.86
C HIS A 302 -11.51 4.70 -6.46
N MET A 303 -11.57 5.87 -7.09
CA MET A 303 -12.55 6.91 -6.80
C MET A 303 -13.18 7.42 -8.11
N PRO A 304 -14.19 6.73 -8.67
CA PRO A 304 -14.76 7.09 -9.96
C PRO A 304 -15.40 8.47 -9.93
N ILE A 305 -15.35 9.18 -11.07
CA ILE A 305 -16.10 10.40 -11.28
C ILE A 305 -17.49 10.01 -11.73
N VAL A 306 -18.48 10.37 -10.94
CA VAL A 306 -19.89 10.01 -11.14
C VAL A 306 -20.75 11.25 -11.30
N GLN A 307 -21.92 11.09 -11.93
CA GLN A 307 -22.92 12.14 -12.10
C GLN A 307 -24.26 11.67 -11.56
N GLU A 308 -24.87 12.47 -10.69
CA GLU A 308 -26.21 12.24 -10.16
C GLU A 308 -27.29 12.74 -11.14
N GLU A 309 -28.55 12.37 -10.88
CA GLU A 309 -29.69 12.75 -11.71
C GLU A 309 -29.91 14.27 -11.81
N ASP A 310 -29.54 15.03 -10.77
CA ASP A 310 -29.61 16.48 -10.74
C ASP A 310 -28.47 17.18 -11.49
N GLY A 311 -27.54 16.41 -12.06
CA GLY A 311 -26.39 16.90 -12.82
C GLY A 311 -25.13 17.14 -11.96
N THR A 312 -25.17 16.93 -10.65
CA THR A 312 -24.00 17.05 -9.78
C THR A 312 -22.93 16.02 -10.14
N ILE A 313 -21.70 16.50 -10.40
CA ILE A 313 -20.55 15.66 -10.76
C ILE A 313 -19.51 15.72 -9.63
N TYR A 314 -19.06 14.57 -9.17
CA TYR A 314 -18.11 14.48 -8.05
C TYR A 314 -17.27 13.20 -8.12
N HIS A 315 -16.18 13.14 -7.35
CA HIS A 315 -15.50 11.87 -7.05
C HIS A 315 -16.30 11.06 -6.03
N SER A 316 -16.69 9.87 -6.38
CA SER A 316 -17.26 8.92 -5.42
C SER A 316 -16.20 8.55 -4.37
N HIS A 317 -16.61 8.56 -3.11
CA HIS A 317 -15.78 8.12 -1.98
C HIS A 317 -16.13 6.68 -1.54
N PHE A 318 -16.86 5.94 -2.38
CA PHE A 318 -16.94 4.49 -2.28
C PHE A 318 -15.67 3.89 -2.88
N ILE A 319 -14.73 3.54 -2.01
CA ILE A 319 -13.39 3.07 -2.38
C ILE A 319 -13.40 1.55 -2.38
N ASP A 320 -13.39 0.95 -3.58
CA ASP A 320 -13.40 -0.49 -3.77
C ASP A 320 -12.50 -0.88 -4.96
N SER A 321 -12.46 -2.17 -5.27
CA SER A 321 -11.78 -2.68 -6.46
C SER A 321 -12.40 -2.10 -7.74
N PRO A 322 -11.60 -1.50 -8.63
CA PRO A 322 -12.10 -0.97 -9.89
C PRO A 322 -12.74 -2.04 -10.78
N LEU A 323 -12.48 -3.33 -10.54
CA LEU A 323 -13.09 -4.44 -11.28
C LEU A 323 -14.57 -4.65 -10.99
N LYS A 324 -15.11 -3.99 -9.97
CA LYS A 324 -16.52 -4.04 -9.57
C LYS A 324 -17.33 -2.83 -10.04
N ASP A 325 -16.70 -1.85 -10.70
CA ASP A 325 -17.32 -0.59 -11.10
C ASP A 325 -17.27 -0.39 -12.60
N ASP A 326 -18.44 -0.45 -13.25
CA ASP A 326 -18.56 -0.29 -14.70
C ASP A 326 -18.11 1.11 -15.20
N THR A 327 -18.20 2.15 -14.35
CA THR A 327 -17.72 3.48 -14.68
C THR A 327 -16.20 3.51 -14.79
N LEU A 328 -15.51 2.89 -13.82
CA LEU A 328 -14.06 2.76 -13.85
C LEU A 328 -13.59 1.87 -14.99
N LEU A 329 -14.24 0.74 -15.22
CA LEU A 329 -13.94 -0.15 -16.34
C LEU A 329 -14.06 0.55 -17.68
N SER A 330 -15.07 1.42 -17.86
CA SER A 330 -15.22 2.23 -19.08
C SER A 330 -14.04 3.19 -19.30
N THR A 331 -13.36 3.61 -18.23
CA THR A 331 -12.14 4.42 -18.31
C THR A 331 -10.95 3.61 -18.83
N CYS A 332 -10.83 2.35 -18.44
CA CYS A 332 -9.75 1.47 -18.88
C CYS A 332 -9.74 1.25 -20.40
N VAL A 333 -10.92 1.17 -21.03
CA VAL A 333 -11.08 0.94 -22.49
C VAL A 333 -10.40 2.02 -23.33
N GLN A 334 -10.21 3.22 -22.80
CA GLN A 334 -9.56 4.33 -23.53
C GLN A 334 -8.11 3.99 -23.93
N CYS A 335 -7.40 3.23 -23.10
CA CYS A 335 -6.04 2.80 -23.38
C CYS A 335 -5.96 1.32 -23.78
N HIS A 336 -6.85 0.48 -23.25
CA HIS A 336 -6.85 -0.96 -23.45
C HIS A 336 -7.79 -1.43 -24.57
N GLY A 337 -8.56 -0.53 -25.21
CA GLY A 337 -9.47 -0.84 -26.30
C GLY A 337 -10.57 -1.80 -25.89
N ASP A 338 -10.88 -2.78 -26.76
CA ASP A 338 -11.92 -3.78 -26.54
C ASP A 338 -11.49 -4.96 -25.62
N THR A 339 -10.39 -4.78 -24.85
CA THR A 339 -9.91 -5.79 -23.90
C THR A 339 -10.92 -5.96 -22.79
N ASP A 340 -11.30 -7.20 -22.50
CA ASP A 340 -12.03 -7.53 -21.27
C ASP A 340 -11.08 -7.33 -20.06
N MET A 341 -11.19 -6.17 -19.41
CA MET A 341 -10.31 -5.79 -18.33
C MET A 341 -10.49 -6.67 -17.10
N VAL A 342 -11.71 -7.09 -16.82
CA VAL A 342 -12.01 -7.99 -15.68
C VAL A 342 -11.30 -9.32 -15.90
N GLU A 343 -11.47 -9.92 -17.08
CA GLU A 343 -10.82 -11.18 -17.42
C GLU A 343 -9.28 -11.06 -17.42
N MET A 344 -8.76 -9.96 -17.98
CA MET A 344 -7.31 -9.73 -18.05
C MET A 344 -6.68 -9.61 -16.67
N VAL A 345 -7.27 -8.79 -15.79
CA VAL A 345 -6.73 -8.57 -14.46
C VAL A 345 -6.92 -9.81 -13.58
N ARG A 346 -8.06 -10.49 -13.66
CA ARG A 346 -8.27 -11.77 -12.94
C ARG A 346 -7.25 -12.83 -13.32
N LYS A 347 -6.97 -13.02 -14.61
CA LYS A 347 -5.91 -13.95 -15.05
C LYS A 347 -4.51 -13.56 -14.51
N LEU A 348 -4.25 -12.27 -14.39
CA LEU A 348 -3.02 -11.77 -13.78
C LEU A 348 -2.97 -12.15 -12.31
N GLN A 349 -4.02 -11.81 -11.54
CA GLN A 349 -4.16 -12.11 -10.13
C GLN A 349 -4.06 -13.61 -9.87
N ASP A 350 -4.83 -14.44 -10.57
CA ASP A 350 -4.78 -15.91 -10.45
C ASP A 350 -3.37 -16.48 -10.63
N ARG A 351 -2.58 -15.90 -11.56
CA ARG A 351 -1.20 -16.31 -11.77
C ARG A 351 -0.28 -15.94 -10.62
N ILE A 352 -0.42 -14.73 -10.06
CA ILE A 352 0.39 -14.28 -8.93
C ILE A 352 0.00 -15.09 -7.68
N THR A 353 -1.27 -15.20 -7.37
CA THR A 353 -1.76 -15.95 -6.20
C THR A 353 -1.38 -17.45 -6.25
N ALA A 354 -1.40 -18.06 -7.44
CA ALA A 354 -0.90 -19.43 -7.59
C ALA A 354 0.61 -19.53 -7.30
N ARG A 355 1.37 -18.51 -7.68
CA ARG A 355 2.80 -18.43 -7.44
C ARG A 355 3.10 -18.16 -5.96
N GLU A 356 2.33 -17.29 -5.31
CA GLU A 356 2.39 -17.04 -3.85
C GLU A 356 2.14 -18.34 -3.07
N THR A 357 1.13 -19.09 -3.43
CA THR A 357 0.82 -20.38 -2.79
C THR A 357 1.99 -21.37 -2.94
N GLU A 358 2.60 -21.45 -4.13
CA GLU A 358 3.76 -22.30 -4.39
C GLU A 358 4.95 -21.89 -3.49
N ILE A 359 5.32 -20.60 -3.51
CA ILE A 359 6.46 -20.07 -2.78
C ILE A 359 6.21 -20.11 -1.27
N GLY A 360 5.01 -19.78 -0.80
CA GLY A 360 4.65 -19.87 0.61
C GLY A 360 4.80 -21.28 1.18
N ASN A 361 4.42 -22.32 0.43
CA ASN A 361 4.64 -23.70 0.83
C ASN A 361 6.14 -24.08 0.84
N LYS A 362 6.93 -23.64 -0.17
CA LYS A 362 8.39 -23.85 -0.17
C LYS A 362 9.07 -23.15 1.01
N LEU A 363 8.64 -21.91 1.29
CA LEU A 363 9.18 -21.13 2.42
C LEU A 363 8.83 -21.78 3.77
N SER A 364 7.63 -22.32 3.91
CA SER A 364 7.21 -23.10 5.08
C SER A 364 8.08 -24.36 5.26
N ALA A 365 8.37 -25.09 4.19
CA ALA A 365 9.27 -26.24 4.22
C ALA A 365 10.73 -25.84 4.57
N PHE A 366 11.19 -24.69 4.08
CA PHE A 366 12.51 -24.14 4.44
C PHE A 366 12.58 -23.78 5.92
N LYS A 367 11.54 -23.16 6.48
CA LYS A 367 11.42 -22.88 7.91
C LYS A 367 11.53 -24.17 8.73
N ASP A 368 10.82 -25.23 8.35
CA ASP A 368 10.82 -26.49 9.06
C ASP A 368 12.20 -27.16 9.02
N GLY A 369 12.87 -27.16 7.85
CA GLY A 369 14.22 -27.66 7.72
C GLY A 369 15.25 -26.89 8.56
N LEU A 370 15.10 -25.57 8.66
CA LEU A 370 15.92 -24.73 9.53
C LEU A 370 15.65 -25.05 11.03
N ALA A 371 14.39 -25.20 11.41
CA ALA A 371 14.03 -25.57 12.79
C ALA A 371 14.61 -26.93 13.21
N ASP A 372 14.60 -27.92 12.32
CA ASP A 372 15.23 -29.24 12.55
C ASP A 372 16.75 -29.12 12.70
N ALA A 373 17.40 -28.28 11.88
CA ALA A 373 18.84 -28.03 11.99
C ALA A 373 19.24 -27.34 13.30
N VAL A 374 18.43 -26.35 13.75
CA VAL A 374 18.61 -25.68 15.05
C VAL A 374 18.49 -26.69 16.18
N LYS A 375 17.43 -27.49 16.19
CA LYS A 375 17.24 -28.56 17.20
C LYS A 375 18.37 -29.54 17.22
N ALA A 376 18.87 -30.00 16.06
CA ALA A 376 20.00 -30.92 15.97
C ALA A 376 21.28 -30.30 16.58
N ALA A 377 21.50 -29.00 16.40
CA ALA A 377 22.62 -28.29 17.00
C ALA A 377 22.49 -28.17 18.52
N GLU A 378 21.33 -27.87 19.04
CA GLU A 378 21.02 -27.78 20.47
C GLU A 378 21.21 -29.14 21.17
N GLU A 379 20.85 -30.23 20.50
CA GLU A 379 21.04 -31.62 21.00
C GLU A 379 22.47 -32.11 20.84
N GLY A 380 23.36 -31.36 20.19
CA GLY A 380 24.74 -31.76 19.94
C GLY A 380 24.86 -32.97 19.00
N ALA A 381 23.94 -33.09 18.04
CA ALA A 381 23.90 -34.21 17.10
C ALA A 381 25.17 -34.27 16.23
N PRO A 382 25.69 -35.46 15.90
CA PRO A 382 26.86 -35.61 15.03
C PRO A 382 26.59 -34.96 13.64
N GLY A 383 27.44 -34.03 13.22
CA GLY A 383 27.33 -33.34 11.96
C GLY A 383 26.29 -32.19 11.97
N ALA A 384 25.81 -31.78 13.16
CA ALA A 384 24.95 -30.59 13.29
C ALA A 384 25.66 -29.35 12.78
N LYS A 385 24.86 -28.37 12.29
CA LYS A 385 25.35 -27.08 11.82
C LYS A 385 25.96 -26.28 12.97
N THR A 386 27.02 -25.57 12.66
CA THR A 386 27.60 -24.59 13.59
C THR A 386 26.68 -23.34 13.67
N GLU A 387 26.86 -22.53 14.73
CA GLU A 387 26.05 -21.28 14.87
C GLU A 387 26.29 -20.31 13.71
N ASP A 388 27.52 -20.22 13.19
CA ASP A 388 27.80 -19.36 12.01
C ASP A 388 27.06 -19.87 10.76
N GLU A 389 26.96 -21.17 10.54
CA GLU A 389 26.18 -21.76 9.46
C GLU A 389 24.69 -21.52 9.67
N LEU A 390 24.17 -21.69 10.88
CA LEU A 390 22.76 -21.41 11.20
C LEU A 390 22.44 -19.94 10.99
N ASN A 391 23.32 -19.01 11.37
CA ASN A 391 23.12 -17.58 11.15
C ASN A 391 23.09 -17.21 9.67
N ALA A 392 23.92 -17.85 8.85
CA ALA A 392 23.86 -17.66 7.39
C ALA A 392 22.52 -18.15 6.81
N ILE A 393 22.01 -19.28 7.30
CA ILE A 393 20.72 -19.84 6.86
C ILE A 393 19.54 -18.98 7.36
N ARG A 394 19.56 -18.54 8.62
CA ARG A 394 18.54 -17.61 9.18
C ARG A 394 18.45 -16.32 8.38
N LYS A 395 19.59 -15.79 7.92
CA LYS A 395 19.61 -14.61 7.06
C LYS A 395 18.90 -14.86 5.73
N LEU A 396 19.17 -15.96 5.05
CA LEU A 396 18.50 -16.33 3.81
C LEU A 396 17.00 -16.55 4.02
N TYR A 397 16.61 -17.17 5.14
CA TYR A 397 15.21 -17.38 5.50
C TYR A 397 14.48 -16.03 5.74
N ARG A 398 15.07 -15.11 6.52
CA ARG A 398 14.57 -13.76 6.73
C ARG A 398 14.38 -13.00 5.41
N GLU A 399 15.41 -13.03 4.54
CA GLU A 399 15.36 -12.35 3.25
C GLU A 399 14.29 -12.98 2.32
N ALA A 400 14.17 -14.31 2.31
CA ALA A 400 13.16 -15.02 1.53
C ALA A 400 11.73 -14.62 1.97
N GLN A 401 11.48 -14.60 3.28
CA GLN A 401 10.18 -14.20 3.81
C GLN A 401 9.89 -12.72 3.52
N TRP A 402 10.87 -11.83 3.64
CA TRP A 402 10.70 -10.41 3.31
C TRP A 402 10.21 -10.20 1.87
N PHE A 403 10.87 -10.82 0.89
CA PHE A 403 10.47 -10.68 -0.51
C PHE A 403 9.15 -11.37 -0.82
N PHE A 404 8.84 -12.48 -0.16
CA PHE A 404 7.53 -13.12 -0.23
C PHE A 404 6.44 -12.22 0.36
N ASP A 405 6.64 -11.73 1.59
CA ASP A 405 5.67 -10.87 2.26
C ASP A 405 5.43 -9.56 1.51
N PHE A 406 6.46 -8.97 0.88
CA PHE A 406 6.34 -7.71 0.14
C PHE A 406 5.35 -7.80 -1.02
N ASP A 407 5.20 -8.96 -1.64
CA ASP A 407 4.18 -9.23 -2.64
C ASP A 407 2.87 -9.67 -2.01
N TYR A 408 2.92 -10.66 -1.12
CA TYR A 408 1.74 -11.29 -0.53
C TYR A 408 0.82 -10.33 0.23
N VAL A 409 1.37 -9.32 0.89
CA VAL A 409 0.57 -8.36 1.68
C VAL A 409 0.10 -7.15 0.86
N GLU A 410 0.51 -7.06 -0.38
CA GLU A 410 0.07 -6.06 -1.34
C GLU A 410 -1.30 -6.46 -1.91
N ASN A 411 -2.35 -5.68 -1.59
CA ASN A 411 -3.75 -6.09 -1.76
C ASN A 411 -4.24 -6.19 -3.22
N ALA A 412 -3.41 -5.82 -4.22
CA ALA A 412 -3.81 -5.88 -5.62
C ALA A 412 -3.48 -7.21 -6.30
N GLU A 413 -2.81 -8.16 -5.60
CA GLU A 413 -2.44 -9.47 -6.14
C GLU A 413 -1.65 -9.31 -7.47
N GLY A 414 -0.68 -8.38 -7.47
CA GLY A 414 0.16 -8.04 -8.61
C GLY A 414 -0.47 -7.06 -9.63
N ALA A 415 -1.72 -6.62 -9.48
CA ALA A 415 -2.36 -5.72 -10.44
C ALA A 415 -1.77 -4.29 -10.43
N HIS A 416 -1.22 -3.82 -9.32
CA HIS A 416 -0.51 -2.54 -9.26
C HIS A 416 0.81 -2.57 -10.04
N ASN A 417 1.60 -3.68 -9.92
CA ASN A 417 2.86 -3.86 -10.64
C ASN A 417 3.26 -5.34 -10.73
N SER A 418 2.79 -6.02 -11.76
CA SER A 418 3.06 -7.45 -11.94
C SER A 418 4.55 -7.79 -12.20
N GLU A 419 5.35 -6.83 -12.66
CA GLU A 419 6.78 -7.03 -12.86
C GLU A 419 7.51 -7.04 -11.51
N LEU A 420 7.13 -6.16 -10.58
CA LEU A 420 7.66 -6.15 -9.22
C LEU A 420 7.21 -7.39 -8.44
N ALA A 421 5.92 -7.74 -8.49
CA ALA A 421 5.35 -8.94 -7.90
C ALA A 421 6.14 -10.19 -8.29
N THR A 422 6.30 -10.42 -9.61
CA THR A 422 7.08 -11.54 -10.12
C THR A 422 8.53 -11.53 -9.62
N ARG A 423 9.19 -10.34 -9.62
CA ARG A 423 10.57 -10.20 -9.17
C ARG A 423 10.74 -10.52 -7.68
N CYS A 424 9.78 -10.12 -6.84
CA CYS A 424 9.78 -10.43 -5.42
C CYS A 424 9.67 -11.94 -5.20
N LEU A 425 8.70 -12.61 -5.83
CA LEU A 425 8.51 -14.04 -5.73
C LEU A 425 9.72 -14.84 -6.26
N ASP A 426 10.31 -14.44 -7.40
CA ASP A 426 11.52 -15.07 -7.95
C ASP A 426 12.74 -14.88 -7.02
N THR A 427 12.80 -13.75 -6.31
CA THR A 427 13.87 -13.49 -5.35
C THR A 427 13.70 -14.34 -4.10
N ALA A 428 12.46 -14.43 -3.58
CA ALA A 428 12.15 -15.34 -2.47
C ALA A 428 12.51 -16.78 -2.81
N GLU A 429 12.12 -17.27 -3.99
CA GLU A 429 12.43 -18.63 -4.43
C GLU A 429 13.94 -18.92 -4.50
N ARG A 430 14.74 -17.99 -5.06
CA ARG A 430 16.19 -18.14 -5.07
C ARG A 430 16.79 -18.24 -3.66
N LYS A 431 16.33 -17.37 -2.72
CA LYS A 431 16.78 -17.39 -1.33
C LYS A 431 16.42 -18.70 -0.62
N ILE A 432 15.22 -19.23 -0.90
CA ILE A 432 14.78 -20.54 -0.41
C ILE A 432 15.73 -21.63 -0.94
N ALA A 433 15.99 -21.65 -2.24
CA ALA A 433 16.88 -22.64 -2.86
C ALA A 433 18.30 -22.61 -2.27
N ASP A 434 18.87 -21.41 -2.12
CA ASP A 434 20.18 -21.20 -1.52
C ASP A 434 20.21 -21.71 -0.06
N GLY A 435 19.18 -21.40 0.73
CA GLY A 435 19.08 -21.84 2.13
C GLY A 435 18.88 -23.35 2.27
N MET A 436 18.03 -23.96 1.45
CA MET A 436 17.82 -25.41 1.40
C MET A 436 19.09 -26.16 1.01
N ALA A 437 19.86 -25.61 0.06
CA ALA A 437 21.17 -26.18 -0.29
C ALA A 437 22.16 -26.15 0.89
N LEU A 438 22.19 -25.06 1.67
CA LEU A 438 23.01 -24.97 2.89
C LEU A 438 22.56 -25.98 3.97
N LEU A 439 21.27 -26.29 4.04
CA LEU A 439 20.73 -27.35 4.90
C LEU A 439 21.08 -28.75 4.40
N GLY A 440 21.48 -28.92 3.13
CA GLY A 440 21.70 -30.22 2.50
C GLY A 440 20.40 -30.91 2.09
N ILE A 441 19.33 -30.13 1.88
CA ILE A 441 18.02 -30.63 1.45
C ILE A 441 17.90 -30.35 -0.06
N GLU A 442 17.61 -31.39 -0.84
CA GLU A 442 17.33 -31.24 -2.28
C GLU A 442 15.94 -30.59 -2.46
N ASN A 443 15.84 -29.65 -3.41
CA ASN A 443 14.59 -28.94 -3.76
C ASN A 443 13.66 -29.82 -4.57
#